data_cf7f973275cd66d560f86b162d95368e
#
_entry.id   cf7f973275cd66d560f86b162d95368e
#
_cell.length_a   1.000
_cell.length_b   1.000
_cell.length_c   1.000
_cell.angle_alpha   90.00
_cell.angle_beta   90.00
_cell.angle_gamma   90.00
#
_symmetry.space_group_name_H-M   'P 1'
#
loop_
_entity.id
_entity.type
_entity.pdbx_description
1 polymer ?
#
loop_
_entity_poly.entity_id
_entity_poly.type
_entity_poly.pdbx_seq_one_letter_code
_entity_poly.pdbx_strand_id
1 'polypeptide(L)'
;MNKTIKLPAKKQRIAVRPTGYVLWEGISPMDNNTPIVAIATMESSNKKTGNMIQVWVMVKDLHPFVALNSATDYAICGNCKFRGLHVMSQAVTRVWDTYQRGKYPKLSPEEAQQLFGQRKIRWGAYGDPAMLPESMVRDYSAYAKRHTGYTHQWRLPQFAWCREFF
;
A
#
# COMPACT_ATOMS: atom_id res chain seq x y z
N MET A 1 -38.83 47.29 -17.94
CA MET A 1 -38.17 46.77 -16.72
C MET A 1 -37.53 45.40 -17.03
N ASN A 2 -36.23 45.38 -17.31
CA ASN A 2 -35.51 44.12 -17.62
C ASN A 2 -35.02 43.47 -16.32
N LYS A 3 -35.60 42.30 -15.97
CA LYS A 3 -35.07 41.47 -14.85
C LYS A 3 -33.89 40.69 -15.32
N THR A 4 -32.71 41.07 -14.89
CA THR A 4 -31.46 40.29 -15.09
C THR A 4 -31.49 39.06 -14.19
N ILE A 5 -31.65 37.86 -14.77
CA ILE A 5 -31.57 36.58 -14.04
C ILE A 5 -30.10 36.28 -13.78
N LYS A 6 -29.65 36.40 -12.51
CA LYS A 6 -28.34 35.99 -12.05
C LYS A 6 -28.31 34.45 -11.98
N LEU A 7 -27.54 33.80 -12.83
CA LEU A 7 -27.26 32.37 -12.74
C LEU A 7 -26.44 32.07 -11.46
N PRO A 8 -26.76 31.00 -10.72
CA PRO A 8 -26.01 30.65 -9.52
C PRO A 8 -24.57 30.24 -9.89
N ALA A 9 -23.61 30.79 -9.16
CA ALA A 9 -22.21 30.46 -9.30
C ALA A 9 -22.01 28.95 -9.11
N LYS A 10 -21.36 28.27 -10.10
CA LYS A 10 -20.97 26.86 -9.98
C LYS A 10 -20.09 26.71 -8.74
N LYS A 11 -20.57 26.00 -7.72
CA LYS A 11 -19.74 25.57 -6.57
C LYS A 11 -18.52 24.83 -7.11
N GLN A 12 -17.34 25.40 -6.93
CA GLN A 12 -16.10 24.68 -7.19
C GLN A 12 -16.09 23.42 -6.34
N ARG A 13 -16.06 22.24 -6.97
CA ARG A 13 -15.86 20.97 -6.28
C ARG A 13 -14.45 21.01 -5.69
N ILE A 14 -14.34 21.07 -4.38
CA ILE A 14 -13.07 20.86 -3.69
C ILE A 14 -12.57 19.46 -4.10
N ALA A 15 -11.42 19.39 -4.75
CA ALA A 15 -10.81 18.13 -5.13
C ALA A 15 -10.52 17.32 -3.87
N VAL A 16 -11.25 16.25 -3.65
CA VAL A 16 -11.03 15.35 -2.51
C VAL A 16 -9.70 14.64 -2.75
N ARG A 17 -8.73 14.84 -1.86
CA ARG A 17 -7.44 14.18 -1.95
C ARG A 17 -7.64 12.66 -1.82
N PRO A 18 -6.94 11.84 -2.65
CA PRO A 18 -6.99 10.39 -2.52
C PRO A 18 -6.55 9.94 -1.11
N THR A 19 -7.25 8.96 -0.56
CA THR A 19 -6.92 8.38 0.75
C THR A 19 -5.75 7.40 0.68
N GLY A 20 -5.30 7.05 -0.52
CA GLY A 20 -4.17 6.17 -0.79
C GLY A 20 -3.80 6.17 -2.26
N TYR A 21 -2.71 5.46 -2.57
CA TYR A 21 -2.11 5.41 -3.89
C TYR A 21 -1.57 4.02 -4.19
N VAL A 22 -1.62 3.61 -5.46
CA VAL A 22 -0.87 2.45 -5.94
C VAL A 22 0.58 2.87 -6.13
N LEU A 23 1.49 2.21 -5.41
CA LEU A 23 2.93 2.43 -5.52
C LEU A 23 3.55 1.58 -6.62
N TRP A 24 3.09 0.34 -6.75
CA TRP A 24 3.66 -0.63 -7.67
C TRP A 24 2.69 -1.80 -7.92
N GLU A 25 2.80 -2.38 -9.10
CA GLU A 25 2.13 -3.62 -9.51
C GLU A 25 3.12 -4.50 -10.26
N GLY A 26 3.13 -5.78 -9.97
CA GLY A 26 4.02 -6.74 -10.64
C GLY A 26 3.79 -8.18 -10.19
N ILE A 27 4.74 -9.04 -10.51
CA ILE A 27 4.70 -10.47 -10.16
C ILE A 27 5.48 -10.70 -8.86
N SER A 28 4.94 -11.53 -7.99
CA SER A 28 5.60 -11.92 -6.75
C SER A 28 6.94 -12.60 -7.01
N PRO A 29 8.03 -12.18 -6.36
CA PRO A 29 9.31 -12.88 -6.41
C PRO A 29 9.33 -14.17 -5.58
N MET A 30 8.25 -14.49 -4.86
CA MET A 30 8.15 -15.68 -4.04
C MET A 30 7.81 -16.92 -4.87
N ASP A 31 6.91 -16.76 -5.83
CA ASP A 31 6.41 -17.85 -6.69
C ASP A 31 6.61 -17.60 -8.19
N ASN A 32 7.08 -16.41 -8.57
CA ASN A 32 7.29 -15.96 -9.95
C ASN A 32 6.05 -16.09 -10.85
N ASN A 33 4.87 -16.03 -10.26
CA ASN A 33 3.61 -16.27 -10.98
C ASN A 33 2.48 -15.34 -10.56
N THR A 34 2.27 -15.14 -9.27
CA THR A 34 1.10 -14.43 -8.74
C THR A 34 1.23 -12.92 -8.91
N PRO A 35 0.26 -12.24 -9.56
CA PRO A 35 0.20 -10.79 -9.59
C PRO A 35 -0.04 -10.22 -8.19
N ILE A 36 0.79 -9.26 -7.79
CA ILE A 36 0.69 -8.55 -6.50
C ILE A 36 0.71 -7.04 -6.70
N VAL A 37 0.22 -6.31 -5.70
CA VAL A 37 0.13 -4.86 -5.69
C VAL A 37 0.64 -4.29 -4.38
N ALA A 38 1.36 -3.17 -4.44
CA ALA A 38 1.73 -2.35 -3.30
C ALA A 38 0.86 -1.10 -3.25
N ILE A 39 0.18 -0.87 -2.13
CA ILE A 39 -0.73 0.25 -1.91
C ILE A 39 -0.25 1.04 -0.69
N ALA A 40 -0.10 2.36 -0.83
CA ALA A 40 0.11 3.26 0.31
C ALA A 40 -1.22 3.87 0.73
N THR A 41 -1.58 3.78 2.01
CA THR A 41 -2.69 4.57 2.57
C THR A 41 -2.17 5.71 3.42
N MET A 42 -2.76 6.90 3.23
CA MET A 42 -2.30 8.14 3.86
C MET A 42 -2.76 8.28 5.30
N GLU A 43 -3.75 7.52 5.71
CA GLU A 43 -4.32 7.57 7.06
C GLU A 43 -4.45 6.16 7.63
N SER A 44 -4.36 6.07 8.95
CA SER A 44 -4.56 4.83 9.69
C SER A 44 -5.39 5.10 10.95
N SER A 45 -6.38 4.25 11.19
CA SER A 45 -7.13 4.25 12.45
C SER A 45 -6.34 3.63 13.61
N ASN A 46 -5.18 3.04 13.33
CA ASN A 46 -4.34 2.43 14.34
C ASN A 46 -3.55 3.49 15.12
N LYS A 47 -3.96 3.75 16.35
CA LYS A 47 -3.34 4.74 17.25
C LYS A 47 -1.83 4.49 17.47
N LYS A 48 -1.36 3.23 17.39
CA LYS A 48 0.07 2.88 17.57
C LYS A 48 0.95 3.34 16.43
N THR A 49 0.40 3.46 15.22
CA THR A 49 1.14 3.93 14.04
C THR A 49 0.94 5.43 13.77
N GLY A 50 -0.02 6.06 14.44
CA GLY A 50 -0.30 7.49 14.28
C GLY A 50 -0.54 7.87 12.82
N ASN A 51 0.16 8.92 12.36
CA ASN A 51 0.04 9.45 11.00
C ASN A 51 1.02 8.81 9.99
N MET A 52 1.58 7.64 10.30
CA MET A 52 2.47 6.93 9.37
C MET A 52 1.69 6.50 8.13
N ILE A 53 2.33 6.65 6.97
CA ILE A 53 1.87 6.02 5.73
C ILE A 53 1.96 4.51 5.92
N GLN A 54 0.88 3.79 5.62
CA GLN A 54 0.85 2.33 5.72
C GLN A 54 0.99 1.73 4.32
N VAL A 55 1.97 0.87 4.11
CA VAL A 55 2.13 0.14 2.85
C VAL A 55 1.62 -1.29 3.00
N TRP A 56 0.72 -1.66 2.11
CA TRP A 56 0.03 -2.94 2.03
C TRP A 56 0.52 -3.69 0.80
N VAL A 57 0.93 -4.93 0.97
CA VAL A 57 1.26 -5.84 -0.13
C VAL A 57 0.15 -6.86 -0.24
N MET A 58 -0.52 -6.91 -1.38
CA MET A 58 -1.72 -7.73 -1.58
C MET A 58 -1.64 -8.54 -2.87
N VAL A 59 -2.31 -9.68 -2.90
CA VAL A 59 -2.60 -10.36 -4.16
C VAL A 59 -3.55 -9.46 -4.96
N LYS A 60 -3.22 -9.19 -6.22
CA LYS A 60 -3.89 -8.16 -7.02
C LYS A 60 -5.33 -8.51 -7.33
N ASP A 61 -5.58 -9.75 -7.73
CA ASP A 61 -6.85 -10.17 -8.33
C ASP A 61 -7.71 -11.07 -7.42
N LEU A 62 -7.26 -11.30 -6.18
CA LEU A 62 -7.98 -12.10 -5.20
C LEU A 62 -8.23 -11.34 -3.91
N HIS A 63 -9.48 -11.38 -3.46
CA HIS A 63 -9.81 -10.86 -2.13
C HIS A 63 -8.91 -11.50 -1.06
N PRO A 64 -8.38 -10.74 -0.08
CA PRO A 64 -7.41 -11.26 0.90
C PRO A 64 -7.85 -12.53 1.63
N PHE A 65 -9.13 -12.64 1.94
CA PHE A 65 -9.69 -13.85 2.56
C PHE A 65 -9.70 -15.05 1.60
N VAL A 66 -9.97 -14.82 0.32
CA VAL A 66 -9.92 -15.88 -0.71
C VAL A 66 -8.47 -16.31 -0.93
N ALA A 67 -7.55 -15.35 -1.02
CA ALA A 67 -6.12 -15.63 -1.16
C ALA A 67 -5.58 -16.48 -0.01
N LEU A 68 -6.01 -16.21 1.24
CA LEU A 68 -5.65 -17.03 2.39
C LEU A 68 -6.20 -18.47 2.27
N ASN A 69 -7.48 -18.61 1.95
CA ASN A 69 -8.13 -19.94 1.88
C ASN A 69 -7.61 -20.80 0.74
N SER A 70 -7.18 -20.19 -0.37
CA SER A 70 -6.54 -20.87 -1.49
C SER A 70 -5.02 -21.02 -1.35
N ALA A 71 -4.45 -20.58 -0.23
CA ALA A 71 -3.01 -20.48 0.00
C ALA A 71 -2.24 -19.59 -1.00
N THR A 72 -2.93 -18.83 -1.86
CA THR A 72 -2.31 -17.89 -2.81
C THR A 72 -1.62 -16.71 -2.07
N ASP A 73 -2.00 -16.44 -0.83
CA ASP A 73 -1.33 -15.46 0.04
C ASP A 73 0.14 -15.84 0.36
N TYR A 74 0.57 -17.09 0.02
CA TYR A 74 1.98 -17.45 0.00
C TYR A 74 2.81 -16.47 -0.83
N ALA A 75 2.27 -16.01 -1.94
CA ALA A 75 2.91 -15.04 -2.82
C ALA A 75 3.28 -13.70 -2.15
N ILE A 76 2.60 -13.34 -1.06
CA ILE A 76 2.84 -12.08 -0.34
C ILE A 76 3.40 -12.28 1.07
N CYS A 77 3.40 -13.49 1.60
CA CYS A 77 3.83 -13.78 2.97
C CYS A 77 4.86 -14.90 3.08
N GLY A 78 5.08 -15.70 2.00
CA GLY A 78 5.93 -16.89 2.04
C GLY A 78 5.52 -17.84 3.17
N ASN A 79 6.49 -18.45 3.82
CA ASN A 79 6.28 -19.38 4.94
C ASN A 79 6.10 -18.69 6.31
N CYS A 80 5.62 -17.45 6.33
CA CYS A 80 5.37 -16.75 7.59
C CYS A 80 4.32 -17.50 8.43
N LYS A 81 4.68 -17.89 9.66
CA LYS A 81 3.77 -18.56 10.60
C LYS A 81 2.60 -17.69 11.08
N PHE A 82 2.66 -16.39 10.81
CA PHE A 82 1.62 -15.44 11.16
C PHE A 82 0.67 -15.12 9.99
N ARG A 83 0.75 -15.88 8.89
CA ARG A 83 -0.21 -15.79 7.79
C ARG A 83 -1.63 -15.87 8.34
N GLY A 84 -2.51 -15.04 7.79
CA GLY A 84 -3.92 -15.04 8.16
C GLY A 84 -4.30 -14.26 9.42
N LEU A 85 -3.39 -13.99 10.36
CA LEU A 85 -3.73 -13.26 11.58
C LEU A 85 -4.33 -11.87 11.32
N HIS A 86 -3.89 -11.21 10.26
CA HIS A 86 -4.34 -9.85 9.92
C HIS A 86 -5.42 -9.81 8.85
N VAL A 87 -5.66 -10.90 8.12
CA VAL A 87 -6.65 -10.93 7.03
C VAL A 87 -8.07 -10.69 7.53
N MET A 88 -8.36 -11.08 8.74
CA MET A 88 -9.66 -10.85 9.39
C MET A 88 -9.88 -9.39 9.79
N SER A 89 -8.87 -8.54 9.66
CA SER A 89 -9.05 -7.12 9.95
C SER A 89 -9.84 -6.43 8.84
N GLN A 90 -10.86 -5.68 9.22
CA GLN A 90 -11.64 -4.87 8.28
C GLN A 90 -10.78 -3.89 7.47
N ALA A 91 -9.60 -3.50 7.97
CA ALA A 91 -8.70 -2.59 7.27
C ALA A 91 -8.15 -3.22 6.00
N VAL A 92 -7.73 -4.48 6.04
CA VAL A 92 -7.20 -5.22 4.87
C VAL A 92 -8.26 -5.29 3.76
N THR A 93 -9.48 -5.72 4.10
CA THR A 93 -10.60 -5.80 3.16
C THR A 93 -10.93 -4.42 2.56
N ARG A 94 -11.03 -3.36 3.39
CA ARG A 94 -11.34 -2.01 2.90
C ARG A 94 -10.29 -1.48 1.92
N VAL A 95 -9.01 -1.75 2.17
CA VAL A 95 -7.93 -1.32 1.26
C VAL A 95 -8.06 -2.06 -0.06
N TRP A 96 -8.27 -3.37 -0.03
CA TRP A 96 -8.44 -4.17 -1.25
C TRP A 96 -9.67 -3.76 -2.05
N ASP A 97 -10.83 -3.62 -1.40
CA ASP A 97 -12.08 -3.18 -2.04
C ASP A 97 -11.95 -1.78 -2.66
N THR A 98 -11.23 -0.88 -2.01
CA THR A 98 -11.03 0.48 -2.51
C THR A 98 -10.12 0.47 -3.74
N TYR A 99 -9.10 -0.39 -3.75
CA TYR A 99 -8.24 -0.64 -4.89
C TYR A 99 -9.04 -1.21 -6.07
N GLN A 100 -9.85 -2.26 -5.86
CA GLN A 100 -10.68 -2.89 -6.89
C GLN A 100 -11.67 -1.91 -7.52
N ARG A 101 -12.14 -0.93 -6.76
CA ARG A 101 -13.00 0.15 -7.29
C ARG A 101 -12.21 1.24 -8.03
N GLY A 102 -10.90 1.10 -8.23
CA GLY A 102 -10.05 2.07 -8.93
C GLY A 102 -9.95 3.43 -8.23
N LYS A 103 -10.09 3.47 -6.89
CA LYS A 103 -10.06 4.73 -6.12
C LYS A 103 -8.66 5.17 -5.70
N TYR A 104 -7.66 4.33 -5.88
CA TYR A 104 -6.26 4.67 -5.63
C TYR A 104 -5.56 4.96 -6.96
N PRO A 105 -5.25 6.22 -7.28
CA PRO A 105 -4.43 6.55 -8.44
C PRO A 105 -3.02 6.01 -8.27
N LYS A 106 -2.30 5.82 -9.38
CA LYS A 106 -0.86 5.57 -9.36
C LYS A 106 -0.14 6.81 -8.86
N LEU A 107 0.90 6.60 -8.05
CA LEU A 107 1.71 7.68 -7.50
C LEU A 107 2.94 7.90 -8.39
N SER A 108 3.14 9.14 -8.85
CA SER A 108 4.38 9.50 -9.54
C SER A 108 5.52 9.73 -8.53
N PRO A 109 6.80 9.62 -8.95
CA PRO A 109 7.93 9.91 -8.08
C PRO A 109 7.90 11.33 -7.49
N GLU A 110 7.47 12.31 -8.28
CA GLU A 110 7.38 13.72 -7.87
C GLU A 110 6.30 13.92 -6.80
N GLU A 111 5.12 13.31 -6.99
CA GLU A 111 4.06 13.32 -6.00
C GLU A 111 4.49 12.59 -4.72
N ALA A 112 5.22 11.47 -4.85
CA ALA A 112 5.74 10.72 -3.73
C ALA A 112 6.68 11.55 -2.86
N GLN A 113 7.59 12.29 -3.47
CA GLN A 113 8.52 13.16 -2.75
C GLN A 113 7.77 14.21 -1.92
N GLN A 114 6.73 14.81 -2.49
CA GLN A 114 5.91 15.80 -1.79
C GLN A 114 5.07 15.19 -0.65
N LEU A 115 4.44 14.03 -0.92
CA LEU A 115 3.53 13.41 0.03
C LEU A 115 4.26 12.70 1.18
N PHE A 116 5.45 12.16 0.93
CA PHE A 116 6.19 11.35 1.89
C PHE A 116 7.21 12.17 2.69
N GLY A 117 7.69 13.29 2.15
CA GLY A 117 8.81 14.05 2.70
C GLY A 117 8.66 14.53 4.15
N GLN A 118 7.45 14.66 4.65
CA GLN A 118 7.16 15.07 6.03
C GLN A 118 6.61 13.92 6.89
N ARG A 119 6.59 12.69 6.37
CA ARG A 119 5.89 11.58 7.01
C ARG A 119 6.80 10.37 7.20
N LYS A 120 6.40 9.51 8.12
CA LYS A 120 7.02 8.19 8.31
C LYS A 120 6.29 7.16 7.49
N ILE A 121 7.00 6.13 7.02
CA ILE A 121 6.42 4.98 6.32
C ILE A 121 6.51 3.73 7.19
N ARG A 122 5.44 2.95 7.21
CA ARG A 122 5.42 1.58 7.71
C ARG A 122 5.22 0.62 6.55
N TRP A 123 6.26 -0.12 6.23
CA TRP A 123 6.25 -1.18 5.24
C TRP A 123 5.62 -2.46 5.83
N GLY A 124 4.82 -3.16 5.04
CA GLY A 124 4.21 -4.41 5.46
C GLY A 124 3.13 -4.24 6.54
N ALA A 125 2.25 -3.26 6.39
CA ALA A 125 1.03 -3.19 7.21
C ALA A 125 0.17 -4.45 7.02
N TYR A 126 0.22 -5.04 5.84
CA TYR A 126 -0.21 -6.38 5.47
C TYR A 126 0.70 -6.89 4.34
N GLY A 127 0.96 -8.21 4.31
CA GLY A 127 1.94 -8.81 3.41
C GLY A 127 3.38 -8.45 3.80
N ASP A 128 4.33 -9.11 3.18
CA ASP A 128 5.76 -8.94 3.50
C ASP A 128 6.41 -7.97 2.51
N PRO A 129 7.08 -6.89 2.97
CA PRO A 129 7.70 -5.91 2.09
C PRO A 129 8.86 -6.48 1.25
N ALA A 130 9.43 -7.63 1.62
CA ALA A 130 10.43 -8.31 0.80
C ALA A 130 9.90 -8.73 -0.58
N MET A 131 8.58 -8.81 -0.76
CA MET A 131 7.95 -9.11 -2.05
C MET A 131 8.01 -7.95 -3.05
N LEU A 132 8.45 -6.78 -2.62
CA LEU A 132 8.54 -5.58 -3.45
C LEU A 132 9.95 -5.41 -4.01
N PRO A 133 10.13 -4.75 -5.17
CA PRO A 133 11.45 -4.42 -5.68
C PRO A 133 12.25 -3.61 -4.67
N GLU A 134 13.49 -4.04 -4.38
CA GLU A 134 14.39 -3.34 -3.44
C GLU A 134 14.57 -1.87 -3.81
N SER A 135 14.81 -1.56 -5.11
CA SER A 135 14.98 -0.19 -5.58
C SER A 135 13.78 0.69 -5.22
N MET A 136 12.57 0.20 -5.48
CA MET A 136 11.36 0.93 -5.15
C MET A 136 11.22 1.19 -3.63
N VAL A 137 11.48 0.18 -2.80
CA VAL A 137 11.40 0.31 -1.33
C VAL A 137 12.43 1.33 -0.84
N ARG A 138 13.65 1.32 -1.38
CA ARG A 138 14.70 2.28 -1.04
C ARG A 138 14.34 3.70 -1.48
N ASP A 139 13.87 3.89 -2.71
CA ASP A 139 13.51 5.20 -3.26
C ASP A 139 12.39 5.86 -2.46
N TYR A 140 11.29 5.16 -2.23
CA TYR A 140 10.18 5.71 -1.44
C TYR A 140 10.56 5.94 0.02
N SER A 141 11.44 5.12 0.58
CA SER A 141 11.94 5.34 1.95
C SER A 141 12.87 6.54 2.04
N ALA A 142 13.66 6.82 0.98
CA ALA A 142 14.52 8.00 0.90
C ALA A 142 13.72 9.31 0.87
N TYR A 143 12.52 9.29 0.29
CA TYR A 143 11.62 10.45 0.33
C TYR A 143 11.01 10.68 1.72
N ALA A 144 10.89 9.67 2.53
CA ALA A 144 10.23 9.75 3.82
C ALA A 144 11.13 10.26 4.93
N LYS A 145 10.54 10.88 5.95
CA LYS A 145 11.27 11.33 7.14
C LYS A 145 11.94 10.17 7.89
N ARG A 146 11.30 9.03 7.98
CA ARG A 146 11.78 7.75 8.54
C ARG A 146 10.91 6.62 8.01
N HIS A 147 11.43 5.40 8.08
CA HIS A 147 10.67 4.20 7.78
C HIS A 147 10.82 3.15 8.88
N THR A 148 9.93 2.17 8.86
CA THR A 148 10.00 0.93 9.63
C THR A 148 9.31 -0.17 8.84
N GLY A 149 9.69 -1.41 9.09
CA GLY A 149 9.08 -2.57 8.47
C GLY A 149 9.51 -3.84 9.18
N TYR A 150 8.85 -4.94 8.82
CA TYR A 150 9.23 -6.29 9.26
C TYR A 150 9.13 -7.23 8.09
N THR A 151 10.10 -8.12 7.96
CA THR A 151 10.06 -9.22 7.02
C THR A 151 10.34 -10.55 7.73
N HIS A 152 9.68 -11.59 7.29
CA HIS A 152 9.96 -12.97 7.70
C HIS A 152 10.82 -13.72 6.67
N GLN A 153 11.13 -13.08 5.53
CA GLN A 153 11.81 -13.69 4.39
C GLN A 153 13.31 -13.38 4.32
N TRP A 154 13.84 -12.59 5.24
CA TRP A 154 15.23 -12.11 5.27
C TRP A 154 16.30 -13.22 5.25
N ARG A 155 15.92 -14.47 5.55
CA ARG A 155 16.82 -15.64 5.48
C ARG A 155 17.00 -16.20 4.08
N LEU A 156 16.08 -15.88 3.16
CA LEU A 156 16.17 -16.34 1.79
C LEU A 156 17.18 -15.46 1.03
N PRO A 157 18.10 -16.06 0.23
CA PRO A 157 19.18 -15.30 -0.43
C PRO A 157 18.68 -14.12 -1.26
N GLN A 158 17.58 -14.30 -2.00
CA GLN A 158 16.99 -13.24 -2.84
C GLN A 158 16.43 -12.05 -2.06
N PHE A 159 16.22 -12.20 -0.74
CA PHE A 159 15.71 -11.14 0.14
C PHE A 159 16.74 -10.72 1.21
N ALA A 160 18.01 -11.04 1.01
CA ALA A 160 19.08 -10.73 1.97
C ALA A 160 19.23 -9.23 2.23
N TRP A 161 18.90 -8.38 1.24
CA TRP A 161 18.90 -6.91 1.37
C TRP A 161 18.03 -6.39 2.51
N CYS A 162 16.99 -7.14 2.87
CA CYS A 162 16.08 -6.75 3.95
C CYS A 162 16.74 -6.71 5.33
N ARG A 163 17.84 -7.46 5.55
CA ARG A 163 18.55 -7.51 6.86
C ARG A 163 19.17 -6.17 7.25
N GLU A 164 19.58 -5.42 6.25
CA GLU A 164 20.26 -4.13 6.45
C GLU A 164 19.26 -2.97 6.37
N PHE A 165 18.06 -3.24 5.87
CA PHE A 165 17.10 -2.19 5.56
C PHE A 165 15.97 -2.07 6.60
N PHE A 166 15.51 -3.19 7.21
CA PHE A 166 14.40 -3.23 8.18
C PHE A 166 14.86 -3.56 9.60
#